data_b9932aeb7237ba615a6749b991bedfb8
#
_entry.id   b9932aeb7237ba615a6749b991bedfb8
#
_cell.length_a   1.000
_cell.length_b   1.000
_cell.length_c   1.000
_cell.angle_alpha   90.00
_cell.angle_beta   90.00
_cell.angle_gamma   90.00
#
_symmetry.space_group_name_H-M   'P 1'
#
loop_
_entity.id
_entity.type
_entity.pdbx_description
1 polymer ?
#
loop_
_entity_poly.entity_id
_entity_poly.type
_entity_poly.pdbx_seq_one_letter_code
_entity_poly.pdbx_strand_id
1 'polypeptide(L)'
;VASLIANNGKNKTADWAKGFVSNMARKPKGNDRAQILAIAAGEADYAVANTYYIALMLSGKKGAEQQAAAKKVMPFFPNQQDRGAHMNISGAGMLKHAPNKDNAVKLIEFLLTKQAQEHIVNNTFEYPMIDGVSPNPLVPGVDLSFKQDLKTSVKSYGAKQADAIEVMKLAGWK
;
A
#
# COMPACT_ATOMS: atom_id res chain seq x y z
N VAL A 1 8.85 -5.79 1.85
CA VAL A 1 10.13 -6.43 2.21
C VAL A 1 11.20 -6.09 1.17
N ALA A 2 10.95 -6.18 -0.16
CA ALA A 2 11.93 -5.81 -1.19
C ALA A 2 12.47 -4.37 -1.04
N SER A 3 11.61 -3.40 -0.71
CA SER A 3 12.03 -2.03 -0.39
C SER A 3 12.96 -1.97 0.83
N LEU A 4 12.69 -2.76 1.87
CA LEU A 4 13.57 -2.84 3.05
C LEU A 4 14.94 -3.42 2.69
N ILE A 5 14.99 -4.44 1.82
CA ILE A 5 16.26 -4.99 1.34
C ILE A 5 17.05 -3.95 0.53
N ALA A 6 16.36 -3.19 -0.32
CA ALA A 6 16.99 -2.13 -1.11
C ALA A 6 17.62 -1.04 -0.24
N ASN A 7 16.99 -0.70 0.88
CA ASN A 7 17.46 0.35 1.80
C ASN A 7 18.46 -0.16 2.85
N ASN A 8 18.26 -1.34 3.39
CA ASN A 8 18.98 -1.81 4.59
C ASN A 8 19.89 -3.01 4.33
N GLY A 9 19.79 -3.64 3.15
CA GLY A 9 20.44 -4.90 2.84
C GLY A 9 19.66 -6.13 3.37
N LYS A 10 19.99 -7.31 2.83
CA LYS A 10 19.28 -8.57 3.09
C LYS A 10 19.37 -8.99 4.56
N ASN A 11 20.56 -8.94 5.18
CA ASN A 11 20.78 -9.40 6.55
C ASN A 11 19.97 -8.59 7.58
N LYS A 12 20.08 -7.25 7.55
CA LYS A 12 19.30 -6.38 8.45
C LYS A 12 17.80 -6.54 8.24
N THR A 13 17.37 -6.77 7.00
CA THR A 13 15.96 -7.03 6.70
C THR A 13 15.51 -8.38 7.22
N ALA A 14 16.37 -9.40 7.21
CA ALA A 14 16.06 -10.71 7.80
C ALA A 14 15.88 -10.62 9.31
N ASP A 15 16.74 -9.87 10.00
CA ASP A 15 16.61 -9.66 11.45
C ASP A 15 15.33 -8.86 11.78
N TRP A 16 15.04 -7.82 11.01
CA TRP A 16 13.78 -7.09 11.12
C TRP A 16 12.56 -8.02 10.90
N ALA A 17 12.59 -8.88 9.89
CA ALA A 17 11.48 -9.80 9.59
C ALA A 17 11.24 -10.81 10.72
N LYS A 18 12.31 -11.35 11.33
CA LYS A 18 12.20 -12.21 12.51
C LYS A 18 11.56 -11.47 13.69
N GLY A 19 12.03 -10.26 13.99
CA GLY A 19 11.47 -9.42 15.04
C GLY A 19 10.00 -9.08 14.76
N PHE A 20 9.66 -8.76 13.53
CA PHE A 20 8.27 -8.47 13.14
C PHE A 20 7.36 -9.68 13.35
N VAL A 21 7.78 -10.89 12.90
CA VAL A 21 7.01 -12.12 13.05
C VAL A 21 6.86 -12.50 14.53
N SER A 22 7.90 -12.35 15.35
CA SER A 22 7.84 -12.66 16.80
C SER A 22 6.89 -11.73 17.58
N ASN A 23 6.61 -10.55 17.05
CA ASN A 23 5.69 -9.58 17.66
C ASN A 23 4.28 -9.61 17.05
N MET A 24 3.98 -10.51 16.12
CA MET A 24 2.63 -10.65 15.60
C MET A 24 1.67 -11.16 16.69
N ALA A 25 0.59 -10.44 16.96
CA ALA A 25 -0.44 -10.86 17.90
C ALA A 25 -1.13 -12.17 17.47
N ARG A 26 -1.19 -12.43 16.17
CA ARG A 26 -1.73 -13.65 15.56
C ARG A 26 -1.16 -13.86 14.16
N LYS A 27 -1.36 -15.06 13.61
CA LYS A 27 -1.08 -15.28 12.17
C LYS A 27 -1.97 -14.38 11.32
N PRO A 28 -1.41 -13.71 10.30
CA PRO A 28 -2.19 -12.86 9.41
C PRO A 28 -3.32 -13.66 8.72
N LYS A 29 -4.54 -13.13 8.76
CA LYS A 29 -5.73 -13.72 8.13
C LYS A 29 -6.51 -12.64 7.39
N GLY A 30 -7.04 -12.97 6.23
CA GLY A 30 -7.85 -12.05 5.43
C GLY A 30 -7.02 -10.99 4.73
N ASN A 31 -7.65 -9.88 4.43
CA ASN A 31 -7.07 -8.73 3.73
C ASN A 31 -6.78 -7.55 4.68
N ASP A 32 -6.35 -6.41 4.13
CA ASP A 32 -6.06 -5.19 4.91
C ASP A 32 -7.24 -4.77 5.81
N ARG A 33 -8.48 -4.86 5.32
CA ARG A 33 -9.67 -4.52 6.14
C ARG A 33 -9.79 -5.43 7.37
N ALA A 34 -9.44 -6.71 7.24
CA ALA A 34 -9.43 -7.63 8.39
C ALA A 34 -8.37 -7.22 9.42
N GLN A 35 -7.25 -6.65 9.00
CA GLN A 35 -6.24 -6.13 9.92
C GLN A 35 -6.73 -4.83 10.60
N ILE A 36 -7.39 -3.93 9.87
CA ILE A 36 -7.99 -2.72 10.44
C ILE A 36 -9.07 -3.07 11.47
N LEU A 37 -9.91 -4.07 11.18
CA LEU A 37 -10.92 -4.56 12.12
C LEU A 37 -10.29 -5.15 13.40
N ALA A 38 -9.19 -5.88 13.26
CA ALA A 38 -8.47 -6.45 14.41
C ALA A 38 -7.91 -5.35 15.35
N ILE A 39 -7.32 -4.29 14.78
CA ILE A 39 -6.88 -3.12 15.57
C ILE A 39 -8.08 -2.45 16.25
N ALA A 40 -9.18 -2.23 15.53
CA ALA A 40 -10.39 -1.62 16.10
C ALA A 40 -11.03 -2.44 17.21
N ALA A 41 -10.81 -3.77 17.20
CA ALA A 41 -11.25 -4.70 18.25
C ALA A 41 -10.24 -4.83 19.41
N GLY A 42 -9.05 -4.23 19.33
CA GLY A 42 -8.03 -4.30 20.37
C GLY A 42 -7.18 -5.58 20.34
N GLU A 43 -7.17 -6.33 19.23
CA GLU A 43 -6.33 -7.54 19.10
C GLU A 43 -4.84 -7.22 19.00
N ALA A 44 -4.48 -6.02 18.53
CA ALA A 44 -3.12 -5.51 18.44
C ALA A 44 -3.11 -3.98 18.41
N ASP A 45 -1.94 -3.37 18.67
CA ASP A 45 -1.78 -1.91 18.67
C ASP A 45 -1.51 -1.34 17.27
N TYR A 46 -0.88 -2.12 16.39
CA TYR A 46 -0.48 -1.71 15.04
C TYR A 46 -0.84 -2.76 14.00
N ALA A 47 -1.21 -2.29 12.80
CA ALA A 47 -1.33 -3.14 11.61
C ALA A 47 -0.76 -2.44 10.39
N VAL A 48 -0.22 -3.24 9.46
CA VAL A 48 0.18 -2.75 8.13
C VAL A 48 -1.01 -2.88 7.19
N ALA A 49 -1.39 -1.78 6.57
CA ALA A 49 -2.47 -1.74 5.58
C ALA A 49 -2.21 -0.64 4.55
N ASN A 50 -2.81 -0.77 3.36
CA ASN A 50 -2.81 0.30 2.38
C ASN A 50 -3.86 1.36 2.75
N THR A 51 -3.53 2.63 2.48
CA THR A 51 -4.35 3.80 2.84
C THR A 51 -5.75 3.77 2.22
N TYR A 52 -5.88 3.29 1.00
CA TYR A 52 -7.17 3.23 0.31
C TYR A 52 -8.18 2.29 1.01
N TYR A 53 -7.74 1.28 1.76
CA TYR A 53 -8.68 0.41 2.48
C TYR A 53 -9.34 1.11 3.66
N ILE A 54 -8.61 1.94 4.41
CA ILE A 54 -9.23 2.70 5.49
C ILE A 54 -10.20 3.75 4.93
N ALA A 55 -9.84 4.41 3.82
CA ALA A 55 -10.73 5.34 3.12
C ALA A 55 -12.01 4.65 2.63
N LEU A 56 -11.88 3.45 2.04
CA LEU A 56 -13.02 2.64 1.61
C LEU A 56 -13.95 2.26 2.77
N MET A 57 -13.40 1.94 3.94
CA MET A 57 -14.20 1.66 5.14
C MET A 57 -14.88 2.94 5.67
N LEU A 58 -14.14 4.05 5.73
CA LEU A 58 -14.68 5.36 6.17
C LEU A 58 -15.82 5.86 5.27
N SER A 59 -15.77 5.54 3.96
CA SER A 59 -16.82 5.92 3.01
C SER A 59 -18.18 5.26 3.26
N GLY A 60 -18.26 4.25 4.12
CA GLY A 60 -19.46 3.47 4.37
C GLY A 60 -19.81 2.44 3.29
N LYS A 61 -19.11 2.40 2.14
CA LYS A 61 -19.35 1.44 1.05
C LYS A 61 -19.23 -0.04 1.48
N LYS A 62 -18.65 -0.32 2.65
CA LYS A 62 -18.49 -1.67 3.23
C LYS A 62 -19.37 -1.93 4.45
N GLY A 63 -20.38 -1.08 4.67
CA GLY A 63 -21.35 -1.20 5.75
C GLY A 63 -20.98 -0.41 7.01
N ALA A 64 -21.98 -0.16 7.83
CA ALA A 64 -21.86 0.70 9.02
C ALA A 64 -20.88 0.15 10.06
N GLU A 65 -20.80 -1.16 10.24
CA GLU A 65 -19.89 -1.81 11.16
C GLU A 65 -18.41 -1.52 10.80
N GLN A 66 -18.03 -1.72 9.53
CA GLN A 66 -16.67 -1.43 9.09
C GLN A 66 -16.35 0.07 9.13
N GLN A 67 -17.34 0.93 8.86
CA GLN A 67 -17.18 2.36 8.99
C GLN A 67 -16.93 2.77 10.44
N ALA A 68 -17.69 2.21 11.38
CA ALA A 68 -17.51 2.48 12.81
C ALA A 68 -16.14 1.98 13.32
N ALA A 69 -15.67 0.83 12.84
CA ALA A 69 -14.35 0.31 13.16
C ALA A 69 -13.24 1.23 12.62
N ALA A 70 -13.34 1.67 11.36
CA ALA A 70 -12.34 2.56 10.76
C ALA A 70 -12.21 3.91 11.50
N LYS A 71 -13.29 4.42 12.09
CA LYS A 71 -13.26 5.64 12.91
C LYS A 71 -12.52 5.48 14.25
N LYS A 72 -12.25 4.26 14.70
CA LYS A 72 -11.52 3.96 15.94
C LYS A 72 -10.00 3.86 15.74
N VAL A 73 -9.53 3.79 14.51
CA VAL A 73 -8.10 3.63 14.20
C VAL A 73 -7.52 4.91 13.61
N MET A 74 -6.26 5.15 13.88
CA MET A 74 -5.53 6.30 13.38
C MET A 74 -4.43 5.86 12.41
N PRO A 75 -4.42 6.36 11.17
CA PRO A 75 -3.33 6.11 10.22
C PRO A 75 -2.02 6.72 10.71
N PHE A 76 -0.94 5.99 10.51
CA PHE A 76 0.42 6.43 10.85
C PHE A 76 1.35 6.18 9.66
N PHE A 77 2.08 7.21 9.26
CA PHE A 77 3.09 7.11 8.22
C PHE A 77 4.48 6.93 8.85
N PRO A 78 5.14 5.77 8.65
CA PRO A 78 6.44 5.51 9.27
C PRO A 78 7.58 6.27 8.60
N ASN A 79 8.77 6.25 9.24
CA ASN A 79 10.03 6.77 8.71
C ASN A 79 10.02 8.27 8.37
N GLN A 80 9.23 9.08 9.06
CA GLN A 80 9.11 10.51 8.77
C GLN A 80 10.39 11.30 9.06
N GLN A 81 11.22 10.82 10.02
CA GLN A 81 12.53 11.39 10.35
C GLN A 81 13.67 10.81 9.48
N ASP A 82 13.38 9.86 8.63
CA ASP A 82 14.34 9.13 7.79
C ASP A 82 13.93 9.20 6.30
N ARG A 83 13.83 8.07 5.62
CA ARG A 83 13.56 7.95 4.18
C ARG A 83 12.14 8.33 3.75
N GLY A 84 11.20 8.32 4.66
CA GLY A 84 9.78 8.49 4.40
C GLY A 84 9.02 7.16 4.33
N ALA A 85 7.69 7.27 4.22
CA ALA A 85 6.80 6.12 4.11
C ALA A 85 6.96 5.42 2.75
N HIS A 86 6.88 4.09 2.76
CA HIS A 86 6.85 3.29 1.53
C HIS A 86 5.61 3.65 0.69
N MET A 87 5.84 3.92 -0.59
CA MET A 87 4.76 4.13 -1.55
C MET A 87 4.49 2.84 -2.31
N ASN A 88 3.31 2.26 -2.07
CA ASN A 88 2.81 1.16 -2.90
C ASN A 88 2.18 1.74 -4.16
N ILE A 89 2.34 1.07 -5.29
CA ILE A 89 1.84 1.54 -6.59
C ILE A 89 0.94 0.50 -7.24
N SER A 90 -0.14 0.97 -7.88
CA SER A 90 -0.88 0.22 -8.89
C SER A 90 -0.26 0.48 -10.25
N GLY A 91 -0.37 -0.47 -11.17
CA GLY A 91 0.23 -0.34 -12.48
C GLY A 91 -0.55 -1.07 -13.56
N ALA A 92 -0.40 -0.58 -14.79
CA ALA A 92 -0.88 -1.23 -16.00
C ALA A 92 0.29 -1.50 -16.94
N GLY A 93 0.25 -2.63 -17.65
CA GLY A 93 1.30 -2.98 -18.60
C GLY A 93 0.73 -3.69 -19.82
N MET A 94 1.32 -3.40 -20.97
CA MET A 94 0.99 -4.07 -22.21
C MET A 94 1.74 -5.40 -22.31
N LEU A 95 1.04 -6.49 -22.57
CA LEU A 95 1.66 -7.79 -22.78
C LEU A 95 2.42 -7.82 -24.11
N LYS A 96 3.54 -8.54 -24.15
CA LYS A 96 4.40 -8.70 -25.34
C LYS A 96 3.63 -9.15 -26.59
N HIS A 97 2.67 -10.05 -26.40
CA HIS A 97 1.87 -10.66 -27.45
C HIS A 97 0.41 -10.19 -27.46
N ALA A 98 0.14 -8.97 -26.91
CA ALA A 98 -1.20 -8.40 -26.96
C ALA A 98 -1.69 -8.27 -28.41
N PRO A 99 -2.91 -8.76 -28.75
CA PRO A 99 -3.43 -8.71 -30.12
C PRO A 99 -3.80 -7.29 -30.55
N ASN A 100 -4.16 -6.39 -29.62
CA ASN A 100 -4.62 -5.03 -29.87
C ASN A 100 -3.70 -3.99 -29.19
N LYS A 101 -2.42 -3.98 -29.56
CA LYS A 101 -1.38 -3.15 -28.92
C LYS A 101 -1.71 -1.66 -28.95
N ASP A 102 -2.14 -1.14 -30.08
CA ASP A 102 -2.45 0.29 -30.24
C ASP A 102 -3.62 0.71 -29.33
N ASN A 103 -4.63 -0.13 -29.19
CA ASN A 103 -5.72 0.12 -28.26
C ASN A 103 -5.29 -0.01 -26.79
N ALA A 104 -4.36 -0.91 -26.48
CA ALA A 104 -3.79 -1.03 -25.14
C ALA A 104 -3.00 0.24 -24.77
N VAL A 105 -2.22 0.80 -25.68
CA VAL A 105 -1.52 2.08 -25.49
C VAL A 105 -2.51 3.20 -25.23
N LYS A 106 -3.54 3.35 -26.08
CA LYS A 106 -4.60 4.34 -25.91
C LYS A 106 -5.31 4.23 -24.56
N LEU A 107 -5.56 3.00 -24.08
CA LEU A 107 -6.14 2.78 -22.76
C LEU A 107 -5.21 3.25 -21.65
N ILE A 108 -3.90 2.94 -21.73
CA ILE A 108 -2.93 3.37 -20.72
C ILE A 108 -2.83 4.92 -20.72
N GLU A 109 -2.79 5.55 -21.89
CA GLU A 109 -2.81 7.00 -22.02
C GLU A 109 -4.10 7.61 -21.46
N PHE A 110 -5.26 7.00 -21.73
CA PHE A 110 -6.54 7.42 -21.16
C PHE A 110 -6.53 7.37 -19.64
N LEU A 111 -5.94 6.32 -19.03
CA LEU A 111 -5.84 6.21 -17.56
C LEU A 111 -5.05 7.36 -16.92
N LEU A 112 -4.20 8.05 -17.67
CA LEU A 112 -3.46 9.23 -17.22
C LEU A 112 -4.20 10.56 -17.48
N THR A 113 -5.40 10.53 -18.07
CA THR A 113 -6.21 11.73 -18.23
C THR A 113 -6.83 12.18 -16.91
N LYS A 114 -7.14 13.48 -16.80
CA LYS A 114 -7.80 14.03 -15.61
C LYS A 114 -9.10 13.29 -15.30
N GLN A 115 -9.92 13.03 -16.31
CA GLN A 115 -11.20 12.32 -16.19
C GLN A 115 -11.01 10.93 -15.56
N ALA A 116 -10.06 10.14 -16.05
CA ALA A 116 -9.80 8.81 -15.54
C ALA A 116 -9.22 8.86 -14.12
N GLN A 117 -8.31 9.79 -13.84
CA GLN A 117 -7.71 9.94 -12.53
C GLN A 117 -8.73 10.40 -11.48
N GLU A 118 -9.62 11.34 -11.79
CA GLU A 118 -10.74 11.71 -10.91
C GLU A 118 -11.65 10.51 -10.61
N HIS A 119 -11.92 9.68 -11.61
CA HIS A 119 -12.69 8.45 -11.41
C HIS A 119 -11.97 7.46 -10.48
N ILE A 120 -10.67 7.20 -10.70
CA ILE A 120 -9.85 6.32 -9.87
C ILE A 120 -9.85 6.83 -8.42
N VAL A 121 -9.46 8.07 -8.20
CA VAL A 121 -9.40 8.69 -6.87
C VAL A 121 -10.73 8.57 -6.10
N ASN A 122 -11.86 8.78 -6.75
CA ASN A 122 -13.17 8.79 -6.10
C ASN A 122 -13.78 7.38 -5.91
N ASN A 123 -13.31 6.37 -6.63
CA ASN A 123 -13.86 5.03 -6.55
C ASN A 123 -12.93 4.01 -5.92
N THR A 124 -11.61 4.13 -6.12
CA THR A 124 -10.62 3.22 -5.53
C THR A 124 -9.92 3.82 -4.31
N PHE A 125 -10.01 5.14 -4.09
CA PHE A 125 -9.34 5.87 -3.01
C PHE A 125 -7.80 5.81 -3.09
N GLU A 126 -7.25 5.64 -4.28
CA GLU A 126 -5.82 5.75 -4.52
C GLU A 126 -5.42 7.22 -4.70
N TYR A 127 -4.15 7.54 -4.47
CA TYR A 127 -3.64 8.88 -4.77
C TYR A 127 -3.55 9.08 -6.29
N PRO A 128 -3.78 10.31 -6.79
CA PRO A 128 -3.66 10.60 -8.21
C PRO A 128 -2.20 10.50 -8.68
N MET A 129 -2.03 10.17 -9.96
CA MET A 129 -0.73 10.05 -10.62
C MET A 129 -0.36 11.28 -11.44
N ILE A 130 -1.25 12.27 -11.54
CA ILE A 130 -1.05 13.49 -12.32
C ILE A 130 -1.34 14.74 -11.49
N ASP A 131 -0.74 15.84 -11.86
CA ASP A 131 -1.03 17.16 -11.28
C ASP A 131 -2.46 17.62 -11.63
N GLY A 132 -3.05 18.45 -10.76
CA GLY A 132 -4.37 19.02 -10.97
C GLY A 132 -5.55 18.10 -10.66
N VAL A 133 -5.30 16.92 -10.08
CA VAL A 133 -6.30 16.05 -9.46
C VAL A 133 -6.01 15.94 -7.99
N SER A 134 -6.98 16.29 -7.14
CA SER A 134 -6.83 16.16 -5.68
C SER A 134 -7.16 14.76 -5.19
N PRO A 135 -6.46 14.24 -4.18
CA PRO A 135 -6.84 12.99 -3.53
C PRO A 135 -8.25 13.06 -2.93
N ASN A 136 -8.91 11.91 -2.75
CA ASN A 136 -10.20 11.86 -2.09
C ASN A 136 -10.03 12.28 -0.60
N PRO A 137 -10.91 13.14 -0.04
CA PRO A 137 -10.80 13.64 1.33
C PRO A 137 -10.78 12.56 2.43
N LEU A 138 -11.27 11.36 2.14
CA LEU A 138 -11.25 10.24 3.08
C LEU A 138 -9.89 9.52 3.15
N VAL A 139 -8.98 9.80 2.22
CA VAL A 139 -7.67 9.13 2.19
C VAL A 139 -6.77 9.74 3.26
N PRO A 140 -6.15 8.93 4.15
CA PRO A 140 -5.17 9.43 5.10
C PRO A 140 -4.01 10.15 4.40
N GLY A 141 -3.57 11.30 4.94
CA GLY A 141 -2.51 12.10 4.33
C GLY A 141 -2.96 12.76 3.02
N VAL A 142 -4.24 13.12 2.92
CA VAL A 142 -4.84 13.78 1.74
C VAL A 142 -4.11 15.03 1.29
N ASP A 143 -3.51 15.76 2.22
CA ASP A 143 -2.68 16.95 1.98
C ASP A 143 -1.26 16.62 1.51
N LEU A 144 -0.92 15.33 1.41
CA LEU A 144 0.41 14.83 1.07
C LEU A 144 1.54 15.42 1.95
N SER A 145 1.22 15.86 3.16
CA SER A 145 2.18 16.45 4.10
C SER A 145 3.19 15.44 4.65
N PHE A 146 2.92 14.14 4.52
CA PHE A 146 3.85 13.10 4.95
C PHE A 146 5.01 12.91 3.96
N LYS A 147 6.19 12.62 4.49
CA LYS A 147 7.37 12.33 3.68
C LYS A 147 7.23 10.96 3.02
N GLN A 148 7.39 10.94 1.70
CA GLN A 148 7.30 9.75 0.84
C GLN A 148 8.70 9.22 0.50
N ASP A 149 8.89 7.89 0.49
CA ASP A 149 10.13 7.28 -0.01
C ASP A 149 10.12 7.24 -1.55
N LEU A 150 10.48 8.36 -2.18
CA LEU A 150 10.61 8.50 -3.63
C LEU A 150 12.03 8.15 -4.13
N LYS A 151 12.99 7.89 -3.22
CA LYS A 151 14.37 7.55 -3.59
C LYS A 151 14.53 6.08 -3.94
N THR A 152 13.72 5.21 -3.33
CA THR A 152 13.77 3.77 -3.58
C THR A 152 13.03 3.44 -4.87
N SER A 153 13.77 3.22 -5.94
CA SER A 153 13.18 2.91 -7.25
C SER A 153 12.33 1.64 -7.21
N VAL A 154 11.10 1.72 -7.70
CA VAL A 154 10.20 0.57 -7.87
C VAL A 154 10.82 -0.55 -8.72
N LYS A 155 11.67 -0.20 -9.70
CA LYS A 155 12.41 -1.18 -10.51
C LYS A 155 13.27 -2.11 -9.66
N SER A 156 13.78 -1.64 -8.50
CA SER A 156 14.57 -2.46 -7.58
C SER A 156 13.78 -3.58 -6.92
N TYR A 157 12.45 -3.46 -6.83
CA TYR A 157 11.61 -4.44 -6.13
C TYR A 157 11.55 -5.77 -6.87
N GLY A 158 11.47 -5.75 -8.20
CA GLY A 158 11.54 -6.96 -9.02
C GLY A 158 12.86 -7.70 -8.83
N ALA A 159 13.99 -6.99 -8.87
CA ALA A 159 15.32 -7.58 -8.64
C ALA A 159 15.51 -8.14 -7.22
N LYS A 160 14.76 -7.63 -6.23
CA LYS A 160 14.83 -8.06 -4.82
C LYS A 160 13.70 -9.02 -4.42
N GLN A 161 12.83 -9.40 -5.36
CA GLN A 161 11.65 -10.21 -5.04
C GLN A 161 12.01 -11.59 -4.48
N ALA A 162 12.96 -12.29 -5.10
CA ALA A 162 13.40 -13.61 -4.65
C ALA A 162 13.98 -13.56 -3.23
N ASP A 163 14.86 -12.59 -2.98
CA ASP A 163 15.43 -12.36 -1.65
C ASP A 163 14.34 -12.00 -0.61
N ALA A 164 13.36 -11.21 -0.99
CA ALA A 164 12.26 -10.83 -0.09
C ALA A 164 11.41 -12.03 0.31
N ILE A 165 11.09 -12.91 -0.64
CA ILE A 165 10.35 -14.16 -0.38
C ILE A 165 11.15 -15.08 0.54
N GLU A 166 12.46 -15.24 0.28
CA GLU A 166 13.34 -16.05 1.12
C GLU A 166 13.41 -15.50 2.55
N VAL A 167 13.62 -14.20 2.72
CA VAL A 167 13.65 -13.54 4.03
C VAL A 167 12.34 -13.78 4.81
N MET A 168 11.19 -13.59 4.18
CA MET A 168 9.90 -13.84 4.81
C MET A 168 9.72 -15.31 5.20
N LYS A 169 10.08 -16.24 4.31
CA LYS A 169 10.01 -17.69 4.56
C LYS A 169 10.88 -18.11 5.75
N LEU A 170 12.14 -17.64 5.80
CA LEU A 170 13.08 -17.95 6.88
C LEU A 170 12.65 -17.31 8.22
N ALA A 171 11.97 -16.17 8.19
CA ALA A 171 11.40 -15.56 9.39
C ALA A 171 10.13 -16.27 9.91
N GLY A 172 9.58 -17.23 9.17
CA GLY A 172 8.33 -17.91 9.51
C GLY A 172 7.07 -17.10 9.20
N TRP A 173 7.18 -16.08 8.36
CA TRP A 173 6.04 -15.30 7.89
C TRP A 173 5.18 -16.15 6.96
N LYS A 174 4.04 -16.67 7.47
CA LYS A 174 3.14 -17.60 6.77
C LYS A 174 1.71 -17.09 6.79
#